data_8b5f53146c7dc203eb307c46a8b0bdeb
#
_entry.id   8b5f53146c7dc203eb307c46a8b0bdeb
#
_cell.length_a   1.000
_cell.length_b   1.000
_cell.length_c   1.000
_cell.angle_alpha   90.00
_cell.angle_beta   90.00
_cell.angle_gamma   90.00
#
_symmetry.space_group_name_H-M   'P 1'
#
loop_
_entity.id
_entity.type
_entity.pdbx_description
1 polymer ?
#
loop_
_entity_poly.entity_id
_entity_poly.type
_entity_poly.pdbx_seq_one_letter_code
_entity_poly.pdbx_strand_id
1 'polypeptide(L)'
;PAVLPEIMRLFNQTAMEIYEGQQYDMDFEVRNNVTLEEYIDMIRLKTSVLIGCARKMGALIAGASEANAQALYETGLYLGLAFQLQDDVLDVWGDEATFGKAIGGDIMNNKKTFLLIGAMQKAQGDDANELRRWINNEYALRSEKVPAVTALYERLGMREAADEAIKRYDDMAFDALSRVEMSDEAREAFVQLIKGLVGRKK
;
A
#
# COMPACT_ATOMS: atom_id res chain seq x y z
N PRO A 1 -30.05 -0.41 -17.20
CA PRO A 1 -29.18 0.68 -17.65
C PRO A 1 -28.09 0.12 -18.57
N ALA A 2 -27.74 0.83 -19.64
CA ALA A 2 -26.78 0.37 -20.64
C ALA A 2 -25.38 0.06 -20.06
N VAL A 3 -24.99 0.71 -18.96
CA VAL A 3 -23.70 0.57 -18.28
C VAL A 3 -23.59 -0.68 -17.40
N LEU A 4 -24.69 -1.38 -17.09
CA LEU A 4 -24.68 -2.51 -16.15
C LEU A 4 -23.74 -3.66 -16.55
N PRO A 5 -23.68 -4.12 -17.83
CA PRO A 5 -22.77 -5.20 -18.22
C PRO A 5 -21.29 -4.85 -18.00
N GLU A 6 -20.91 -3.59 -18.20
CA GLU A 6 -19.55 -3.11 -18.01
C GLU A 6 -19.20 -3.06 -16.53
N ILE A 7 -20.08 -2.54 -15.69
CA ILE A 7 -19.93 -2.51 -14.23
C ILE A 7 -19.76 -3.94 -13.69
N MET A 8 -20.61 -4.88 -14.13
CA MET A 8 -20.52 -6.27 -13.67
C MET A 8 -19.21 -6.95 -14.09
N ARG A 9 -18.72 -6.65 -15.29
CA ARG A 9 -17.42 -7.16 -15.75
C ARG A 9 -16.27 -6.61 -14.91
N LEU A 10 -16.24 -5.30 -14.70
CA LEU A 10 -15.25 -4.63 -13.87
C LEU A 10 -15.26 -5.17 -12.44
N PHE A 11 -16.44 -5.30 -11.83
CA PHE A 11 -16.61 -5.85 -10.47
C PHE A 11 -16.08 -7.27 -10.35
N ASN A 12 -16.48 -8.17 -11.28
CA ASN A 12 -16.06 -9.57 -11.25
C ASN A 12 -14.54 -9.71 -11.45
N GLN A 13 -13.95 -8.93 -12.36
CA GLN A 13 -12.51 -8.91 -12.55
C GLN A 13 -11.80 -8.46 -11.27
N THR A 14 -12.25 -7.35 -10.67
CA THR A 14 -11.67 -6.84 -9.42
C THR A 14 -11.79 -7.85 -8.28
N ALA A 15 -12.91 -8.57 -8.18
CA ALA A 15 -13.07 -9.62 -7.17
C ALA A 15 -12.04 -10.74 -7.35
N MET A 16 -11.78 -11.18 -8.58
CA MET A 16 -10.76 -12.18 -8.88
C MET A 16 -9.36 -11.67 -8.51
N GLU A 17 -9.03 -10.44 -8.89
CA GLU A 17 -7.75 -9.80 -8.55
C GLU A 17 -7.53 -9.73 -7.02
N ILE A 18 -8.58 -9.42 -6.25
CA ILE A 18 -8.50 -9.40 -4.77
C ILE A 18 -8.23 -10.81 -4.23
N TYR A 19 -8.86 -11.84 -4.75
CA TYR A 19 -8.60 -13.22 -4.33
C TYR A 19 -7.17 -13.65 -4.64
N GLU A 20 -6.63 -13.29 -5.81
CA GLU A 20 -5.23 -13.53 -6.18
C GLU A 20 -4.28 -12.79 -5.24
N GLY A 21 -4.53 -11.51 -4.96
CA GLY A 21 -3.73 -10.71 -4.02
C GLY A 21 -3.76 -11.27 -2.60
N GLN A 22 -4.91 -11.77 -2.14
CA GLN A 22 -5.02 -12.44 -0.85
C GLN A 22 -4.24 -13.75 -0.82
N GLN A 23 -4.24 -14.51 -1.93
CA GLN A 23 -3.45 -15.74 -2.03
C GLN A 23 -1.95 -15.43 -1.97
N TYR A 24 -1.48 -14.40 -2.67
CA TYR A 24 -0.07 -13.98 -2.60
C TYR A 24 0.34 -13.56 -1.18
N ASP A 25 -0.51 -12.80 -0.47
CA ASP A 25 -0.22 -12.40 0.93
C ASP A 25 -0.02 -13.63 1.83
N MET A 26 -0.88 -14.65 1.68
CA MET A 26 -0.74 -15.93 2.41
C MET A 26 0.51 -16.70 2.01
N ASP A 27 0.81 -16.79 0.72
CA ASP A 27 1.98 -17.49 0.21
C ASP A 27 3.29 -16.81 0.70
N PHE A 28 3.28 -15.48 0.86
CA PHE A 28 4.43 -14.72 1.34
C PHE A 28 4.77 -15.00 2.81
N GLU A 29 3.80 -15.47 3.61
CA GLU A 29 4.07 -15.85 5.00
C GLU A 29 5.15 -16.94 5.09
N VAL A 30 5.14 -17.91 4.16
CA VAL A 30 6.05 -19.06 4.15
C VAL A 30 7.24 -18.89 3.22
N ARG A 31 7.24 -17.89 2.34
CA ARG A 31 8.34 -17.63 1.39
C ARG A 31 9.42 -16.73 2.01
N ASN A 32 10.68 -17.04 1.70
CA ASN A 32 11.84 -16.26 2.16
C ASN A 32 12.48 -15.38 1.06
N ASN A 33 12.00 -15.49 -0.18
CA ASN A 33 12.59 -14.85 -1.36
C ASN A 33 11.60 -13.89 -2.04
N VAL A 34 10.70 -13.28 -1.28
CA VAL A 34 9.75 -12.28 -1.82
C VAL A 34 10.50 -11.02 -2.21
N THR A 35 10.25 -10.52 -3.43
CA THR A 35 10.83 -9.28 -3.94
C THR A 35 9.94 -8.08 -3.66
N LEU A 36 10.50 -6.86 -3.73
CA LEU A 36 9.71 -5.63 -3.62
C LEU A 36 8.66 -5.51 -4.74
N GLU A 37 8.99 -6.00 -5.93
CA GLU A 37 8.05 -6.00 -7.08
C GLU A 37 6.86 -6.91 -6.81
N GLU A 38 7.10 -8.14 -6.31
CA GLU A 38 6.03 -9.06 -5.91
C GLU A 38 5.17 -8.48 -4.79
N TYR A 39 5.79 -7.80 -3.82
CA TYR A 39 5.07 -7.14 -2.74
C TYR A 39 4.16 -6.01 -3.27
N ILE A 40 4.67 -5.15 -4.14
CA ILE A 40 3.87 -4.06 -4.76
C ILE A 40 2.71 -4.65 -5.59
N ASP A 41 2.94 -5.73 -6.33
CA ASP A 41 1.87 -6.39 -7.09
C ASP A 41 0.81 -7.01 -6.16
N MET A 42 1.23 -7.65 -5.07
CA MET A 42 0.32 -8.19 -4.06
C MET A 42 -0.57 -7.10 -3.45
N ILE A 43 -0.04 -5.96 -3.01
CA ILE A 43 -0.85 -4.87 -2.42
C ILE A 43 -1.69 -4.16 -3.48
N ARG A 44 -1.23 -4.11 -4.73
CA ARG A 44 -2.04 -3.65 -5.86
C ARG A 44 -3.30 -4.49 -6.02
N LEU A 45 -3.14 -5.80 -6.10
CA LEU A 45 -4.23 -6.75 -6.26
C LEU A 45 -5.15 -6.80 -5.04
N LYS A 46 -4.59 -6.91 -3.84
CA LYS A 46 -5.36 -7.08 -2.61
C LYS A 46 -6.14 -5.83 -2.19
N THR A 47 -5.58 -4.64 -2.44
CA THR A 47 -6.12 -3.38 -1.89
C THR A 47 -6.45 -2.36 -2.97
N SER A 48 -5.50 -2.06 -3.86
CA SER A 48 -5.58 -0.88 -4.72
C SER A 48 -6.62 -1.02 -5.82
N VAL A 49 -6.78 -2.20 -6.40
CA VAL A 49 -7.77 -2.46 -7.48
C VAL A 49 -9.20 -2.19 -7.03
N LEU A 50 -9.53 -2.41 -5.75
CA LEU A 50 -10.87 -2.13 -5.22
C LEU A 50 -11.14 -0.61 -5.21
N ILE A 51 -10.16 0.20 -4.83
CA ILE A 51 -10.28 1.66 -4.81
C ILE A 51 -10.41 2.19 -6.25
N GLY A 52 -9.61 1.66 -7.17
CA GLY A 52 -9.71 1.96 -8.60
C GLY A 52 -11.08 1.57 -9.17
N CYS A 53 -11.53 0.36 -8.89
CA CYS A 53 -12.82 -0.15 -9.32
C CYS A 53 -13.98 0.75 -8.85
N ALA A 54 -14.02 1.11 -7.58
CA ALA A 54 -15.07 1.95 -7.02
C ALA A 54 -15.14 3.32 -7.72
N ARG A 55 -13.99 3.94 -8.02
CA ARG A 55 -13.92 5.22 -8.74
C ARG A 55 -14.35 5.08 -10.19
N LYS A 56 -13.89 4.05 -10.91
CA LYS A 56 -14.29 3.78 -12.30
C LYS A 56 -15.79 3.51 -12.39
N MET A 57 -16.33 2.70 -11.49
CA MET A 57 -17.77 2.43 -11.43
C MET A 57 -18.58 3.72 -11.22
N GLY A 58 -18.16 4.57 -10.29
CA GLY A 58 -18.81 5.87 -10.07
C GLY A 58 -18.79 6.75 -11.31
N ALA A 59 -17.66 6.82 -12.02
CA ALA A 59 -17.51 7.56 -13.26
C ALA A 59 -18.44 7.03 -14.37
N LEU A 60 -18.48 5.70 -14.58
CA LEU A 60 -19.35 5.06 -15.59
C LEU A 60 -20.84 5.31 -15.30
N ILE A 61 -21.26 5.23 -14.04
CA ILE A 61 -22.64 5.51 -13.62
C ILE A 61 -23.00 6.98 -13.89
N ALA A 62 -22.04 7.89 -13.69
CA ALA A 62 -22.22 9.32 -13.97
C ALA A 62 -22.17 9.67 -15.47
N GLY A 63 -21.90 8.69 -16.35
CA GLY A 63 -21.84 8.89 -17.81
C GLY A 63 -20.53 9.52 -18.28
N ALA A 64 -19.44 9.36 -17.52
CA ALA A 64 -18.13 9.82 -17.94
C ALA A 64 -17.62 9.06 -19.18
N SER A 65 -16.73 9.69 -19.96
CA SER A 65 -16.03 9.02 -21.05
C SER A 65 -15.14 7.90 -20.52
N GLU A 66 -14.84 6.89 -21.36
CA GLU A 66 -13.92 5.80 -20.98
C GLU A 66 -12.55 6.34 -20.55
N ALA A 67 -12.04 7.39 -21.22
CA ALA A 67 -10.78 8.02 -20.86
C ALA A 67 -10.82 8.61 -19.42
N ASN A 68 -11.89 9.33 -19.07
CA ASN A 68 -12.08 9.88 -17.73
C ASN A 68 -12.28 8.78 -16.68
N ALA A 69 -13.08 7.76 -17.00
CA ALA A 69 -13.31 6.62 -16.12
C ALA A 69 -12.00 5.84 -15.86
N GLN A 70 -11.16 5.66 -16.89
CA GLN A 70 -9.86 5.01 -16.76
C GLN A 70 -8.88 5.85 -15.94
N ALA A 71 -8.81 7.16 -16.14
CA ALA A 71 -7.96 8.05 -15.37
C ALA A 71 -8.37 8.08 -13.88
N LEU A 72 -9.67 8.00 -13.57
CA LEU A 72 -10.16 7.87 -12.20
C LEU A 72 -9.83 6.50 -11.59
N TYR A 73 -9.86 5.43 -12.39
CA TYR A 73 -9.37 4.11 -11.96
C TYR A 73 -7.90 4.17 -11.55
N GLU A 74 -7.05 4.72 -12.41
CA GLU A 74 -5.61 4.85 -12.16
C GLU A 74 -5.31 5.72 -10.93
N THR A 75 -6.05 6.84 -10.77
CA THR A 75 -5.99 7.66 -9.55
C THR A 75 -6.26 6.82 -8.31
N GLY A 76 -7.30 5.98 -8.32
CA GLY A 76 -7.64 5.10 -7.21
C GLY A 76 -6.59 4.02 -6.96
N LEU A 77 -6.04 3.46 -8.03
CA LEU A 77 -4.99 2.44 -7.97
C LEU A 77 -3.73 2.97 -7.27
N TYR A 78 -3.23 4.13 -7.70
CA TYR A 78 -2.02 4.71 -7.11
C TYR A 78 -2.23 5.18 -5.67
N LEU A 79 -3.38 5.76 -5.35
CA LEU A 79 -3.72 6.08 -3.96
C LEU A 79 -3.78 4.85 -3.06
N GLY A 80 -4.28 3.72 -3.57
CA GLY A 80 -4.30 2.47 -2.83
C GLY A 80 -2.91 1.94 -2.52
N LEU A 81 -1.96 2.06 -3.46
CA LEU A 81 -0.56 1.69 -3.27
C LEU A 81 0.10 2.60 -2.21
N ALA A 82 -0.05 3.91 -2.33
CA ALA A 82 0.47 4.86 -1.35
C ALA A 82 -0.12 4.61 0.05
N PHE A 83 -1.42 4.34 0.13
CA PHE A 83 -2.12 4.04 1.38
C PHE A 83 -1.56 2.79 2.07
N GLN A 84 -1.31 1.70 1.32
CA GLN A 84 -0.78 0.48 1.91
C GLN A 84 0.66 0.64 2.39
N LEU A 85 1.50 1.34 1.61
CA LEU A 85 2.86 1.68 2.05
C LEU A 85 2.84 2.57 3.30
N GLN A 86 1.90 3.50 3.39
CA GLN A 86 1.70 4.32 4.58
C GLN A 86 1.26 3.49 5.80
N ASP A 87 0.42 2.45 5.60
CA ASP A 87 0.01 1.53 6.66
C ASP A 87 1.22 0.76 7.22
N ASP A 88 2.12 0.28 6.36
CA ASP A 88 3.38 -0.37 6.76
C ASP A 88 4.27 0.57 7.61
N VAL A 89 4.37 1.84 7.20
CA VAL A 89 5.13 2.88 7.95
C VAL A 89 4.49 3.14 9.30
N LEU A 90 3.16 3.24 9.36
CA LEU A 90 2.41 3.48 10.60
C LEU A 90 2.48 2.31 11.56
N ASP A 91 2.57 1.06 11.09
CA ASP A 91 2.79 -0.10 11.97
C ASP A 91 4.14 -0.03 12.71
N VAL A 92 5.15 0.66 12.16
CA VAL A 92 6.48 0.78 12.78
C VAL A 92 6.66 2.08 13.56
N TRP A 93 6.24 3.22 13.00
CA TRP A 93 6.49 4.56 13.54
C TRP A 93 5.23 5.37 13.85
N GLY A 94 4.06 4.74 13.82
CA GLY A 94 2.81 5.40 14.18
C GLY A 94 2.68 5.64 15.69
N ASP A 95 1.59 6.29 16.07
CA ASP A 95 1.18 6.45 17.47
C ASP A 95 0.02 5.50 17.77
N GLU A 96 0.15 4.66 18.78
CA GLU A 96 -0.87 3.67 19.18
C GLU A 96 -2.23 4.31 19.46
N ALA A 97 -2.24 5.51 20.04
CA ALA A 97 -3.47 6.21 20.38
C ALA A 97 -4.24 6.66 19.13
N THR A 98 -3.51 6.99 18.07
CA THR A 98 -4.07 7.46 16.78
C THR A 98 -4.36 6.29 15.83
N PHE A 99 -3.48 5.28 15.81
CA PHE A 99 -3.58 4.15 14.91
C PHE A 99 -4.59 3.10 15.39
N GLY A 100 -4.89 3.07 16.69
CA GLY A 100 -5.87 2.16 17.29
C GLY A 100 -5.44 0.69 17.35
N LYS A 101 -4.15 0.40 17.04
CA LYS A 101 -3.53 -0.92 17.11
C LYS A 101 -2.19 -0.83 17.80
N ALA A 102 -1.74 -1.93 18.39
CA ALA A 102 -0.39 -2.03 18.93
C ALA A 102 0.64 -1.98 17.79
N ILE A 103 1.60 -1.06 17.90
CA ILE A 103 2.68 -0.84 16.94
C ILE A 103 3.64 -2.03 16.88
N GLY A 104 4.20 -2.33 15.68
CA GLY A 104 5.17 -3.40 15.45
C GLY A 104 4.54 -4.79 15.30
N GLY A 105 3.28 -4.85 14.91
CA GLY A 105 2.61 -6.12 14.59
C GLY A 105 3.27 -6.83 13.43
N ASP A 106 3.60 -6.11 12.37
CA ASP A 106 4.27 -6.64 11.18
C ASP A 106 5.69 -7.13 11.50
N ILE A 107 6.42 -6.42 12.37
CA ILE A 107 7.74 -6.85 12.86
C ILE A 107 7.62 -8.17 13.63
N MET A 108 6.68 -8.26 14.57
CA MET A 108 6.50 -9.47 15.37
C MET A 108 6.21 -10.70 14.52
N ASN A 109 5.39 -10.53 13.49
CA ASN A 109 4.95 -11.60 12.59
C ASN A 109 5.91 -11.86 11.42
N ASN A 110 7.04 -11.16 11.33
CA ASN A 110 7.96 -11.20 10.19
C ASN A 110 7.25 -11.02 8.84
N LYS A 111 6.21 -10.16 8.82
CA LYS A 111 5.42 -9.93 7.63
C LYS A 111 6.29 -9.36 6.52
N LYS A 112 6.14 -9.90 5.31
CA LYS A 112 6.90 -9.47 4.12
C LYS A 112 6.34 -8.15 3.60
N THR A 113 6.59 -7.06 4.34
CA THR A 113 6.25 -5.68 3.98
C THR A 113 7.37 -5.04 3.16
N PHE A 114 7.10 -3.85 2.61
CA PHE A 114 8.11 -3.03 1.95
C PHE A 114 9.35 -2.84 2.83
N LEU A 115 9.15 -2.64 4.13
CA LEU A 115 10.21 -2.37 5.08
C LEU A 115 11.09 -3.61 5.32
N LEU A 116 10.49 -4.76 5.60
CA LEU A 116 11.26 -5.98 5.84
C LEU A 116 12.00 -6.46 4.59
N ILE A 117 11.32 -6.48 3.44
CA ILE A 117 11.94 -6.93 2.18
C ILE A 117 13.09 -6.00 1.81
N GLY A 118 12.88 -4.68 1.87
CA GLY A 118 13.92 -3.70 1.58
C GLY A 118 15.10 -3.79 2.56
N ALA A 119 14.83 -3.99 3.85
CA ALA A 119 15.87 -4.21 4.84
C ALA A 119 16.68 -5.48 4.54
N MET A 120 16.04 -6.59 4.18
CA MET A 120 16.73 -7.83 3.81
C MET A 120 17.62 -7.66 2.57
N GLN A 121 17.22 -6.80 1.62
CA GLN A 121 18.03 -6.51 0.41
C GLN A 121 19.21 -5.58 0.70
N LYS A 122 19.04 -4.61 1.59
CA LYS A 122 20.07 -3.60 1.90
C LYS A 122 21.07 -4.05 2.97
N ALA A 123 20.64 -4.88 3.91
CA ALA A 123 21.47 -5.30 5.03
C ALA A 123 22.70 -6.08 4.61
N GLN A 124 23.86 -5.72 5.14
CA GLN A 124 25.15 -6.40 4.93
C GLN A 124 25.88 -6.59 6.26
N GLY A 125 26.81 -7.54 6.29
CA GLY A 125 27.66 -7.76 7.47
C GLY A 125 26.87 -8.00 8.76
N ASP A 126 27.13 -7.19 9.78
CA ASP A 126 26.51 -7.32 11.10
C ASP A 126 25.02 -7.00 11.08
N ASP A 127 24.57 -6.02 10.29
CA ASP A 127 23.13 -5.70 10.16
C ASP A 127 22.35 -6.89 9.57
N ALA A 128 22.92 -7.59 8.57
CA ALA A 128 22.29 -8.77 7.99
C ALA A 128 22.23 -9.93 9.00
N ASN A 129 23.25 -10.08 9.84
CA ASN A 129 23.29 -11.11 10.89
C ASN A 129 22.26 -10.77 11.99
N GLU A 130 22.20 -9.53 12.40
CA GLU A 130 21.26 -9.06 13.41
C GLU A 130 19.81 -9.23 12.94
N LEU A 131 19.48 -8.80 11.70
CA LEU A 131 18.13 -8.95 11.12
C LEU A 131 17.73 -10.42 11.05
N ARG A 132 18.60 -11.30 10.56
CA ARG A 132 18.36 -12.76 10.51
C ARG A 132 18.12 -13.35 11.89
N ARG A 133 18.87 -12.93 12.90
CA ARG A 133 18.67 -13.36 14.28
C ARG A 133 17.26 -13.02 14.79
N TRP A 134 16.78 -11.80 14.52
CA TRP A 134 15.44 -11.40 14.94
C TRP A 134 14.33 -12.11 14.17
N ILE A 135 14.49 -12.32 12.87
CA ILE A 135 13.52 -13.06 12.04
C ILE A 135 13.39 -14.51 12.54
N ASN A 136 14.50 -15.17 12.87
CA ASN A 136 14.50 -16.57 13.25
C ASN A 136 14.22 -16.82 14.75
N ASN A 137 14.08 -15.78 15.57
CA ASN A 137 13.77 -15.93 16.99
C ASN A 137 12.26 -15.95 17.22
N GLU A 138 11.69 -17.15 17.22
CA GLU A 138 10.26 -17.38 17.48
C GLU A 138 9.81 -17.02 18.90
N TYR A 139 10.76 -16.95 19.84
CA TYR A 139 10.48 -16.64 21.26
C TYR A 139 10.85 -15.20 21.63
N ALA A 140 11.11 -14.34 20.64
CA ALA A 140 11.48 -12.95 20.90
C ALA A 140 10.36 -12.19 21.61
N LEU A 141 10.70 -11.51 22.69
CA LEU A 141 9.77 -10.62 23.36
C LEU A 141 9.53 -9.37 22.49
N ARG A 142 8.27 -8.92 22.44
CA ARG A 142 7.89 -7.69 21.72
C ARG A 142 8.72 -6.48 22.14
N SER A 143 8.94 -6.35 23.46
CA SER A 143 9.74 -5.26 24.06
C SER A 143 11.21 -5.25 23.64
N GLU A 144 11.71 -6.33 23.07
CA GLU A 144 13.09 -6.45 22.59
C GLU A 144 13.14 -6.40 21.06
N LYS A 145 12.31 -7.22 20.37
CA LYS A 145 12.33 -7.35 18.92
C LYS A 145 11.91 -6.08 18.20
N VAL A 146 10.78 -5.46 18.62
CA VAL A 146 10.25 -4.28 17.93
C VAL A 146 11.24 -3.13 17.95
N PRO A 147 11.77 -2.68 19.11
CA PRO A 147 12.76 -1.58 19.12
C PRO A 147 14.04 -1.90 18.34
N ALA A 148 14.54 -3.15 18.42
CA ALA A 148 15.77 -3.54 17.75
C ALA A 148 15.60 -3.55 16.22
N VAL A 149 14.49 -4.11 15.69
CA VAL A 149 14.22 -4.14 14.25
C VAL A 149 13.88 -2.75 13.73
N THR A 150 13.16 -1.92 14.51
CA THR A 150 12.93 -0.51 14.14
C THR A 150 14.25 0.25 14.00
N ALA A 151 15.18 0.09 14.94
CA ALA A 151 16.51 0.71 14.84
C ALA A 151 17.32 0.21 13.63
N LEU A 152 17.16 -1.08 13.25
CA LEU A 152 17.73 -1.60 12.02
C LEU A 152 17.13 -0.94 10.77
N TYR A 153 15.81 -0.78 10.72
CA TYR A 153 15.15 -0.10 9.62
C TYR A 153 15.62 1.35 9.46
N GLU A 154 15.82 2.06 10.57
CA GLU A 154 16.35 3.43 10.57
C GLU A 154 17.79 3.47 10.04
N ARG A 155 18.69 2.60 10.54
CA ARG A 155 20.08 2.53 10.06
C ARG A 155 20.19 2.19 8.58
N LEU A 156 19.25 1.37 8.07
CA LEU A 156 19.19 0.97 6.66
C LEU A 156 18.48 1.99 5.76
N GLY A 157 17.98 3.09 6.31
CA GLY A 157 17.26 4.13 5.56
C GLY A 157 15.93 3.63 4.98
N MET A 158 15.25 2.75 5.72
CA MET A 158 13.99 2.17 5.22
C MET A 158 12.81 3.13 5.36
N ARG A 159 12.87 4.05 6.35
CA ARG A 159 11.86 5.10 6.52
C ARG A 159 11.84 6.02 5.30
N GLU A 160 13.00 6.53 4.94
CA GLU A 160 13.18 7.43 3.80
C GLU A 160 12.79 6.73 2.48
N ALA A 161 13.19 5.46 2.31
CA ALA A 161 12.83 4.70 1.12
C ALA A 161 11.31 4.49 0.98
N ALA A 162 10.61 4.27 2.10
CA ALA A 162 9.15 4.15 2.11
C ALA A 162 8.47 5.50 1.82
N ASP A 163 8.93 6.58 2.43
CA ASP A 163 8.42 7.93 2.21
C ASP A 163 8.59 8.37 0.73
N GLU A 164 9.72 8.03 0.09
CA GLU A 164 9.96 8.25 -1.35
C GLU A 164 9.00 7.42 -2.22
N ALA A 165 8.77 6.16 -1.86
CA ALA A 165 7.84 5.30 -2.60
C ALA A 165 6.40 5.79 -2.48
N ILE A 166 5.96 6.20 -1.28
CA ILE A 166 4.65 6.80 -1.02
C ILE A 166 4.48 8.05 -1.88
N LYS A 167 5.45 8.98 -1.79
CA LYS A 167 5.42 10.22 -2.58
C LYS A 167 5.31 9.93 -4.09
N ARG A 168 6.05 8.97 -4.61
CA ARG A 168 6.00 8.60 -6.03
C ARG A 168 4.59 8.16 -6.45
N TYR A 169 3.91 7.34 -5.64
CA TYR A 169 2.55 6.91 -5.97
C TYR A 169 1.52 8.03 -5.78
N ASP A 170 1.71 8.92 -4.81
CA ASP A 170 0.89 10.13 -4.68
C ASP A 170 1.04 11.04 -5.92
N ASP A 171 2.26 11.29 -6.38
CA ASP A 171 2.52 12.08 -7.58
C ASP A 171 1.85 11.43 -8.82
N MET A 172 1.92 10.10 -8.97
CA MET A 172 1.24 9.35 -10.04
C MET A 172 -0.29 9.46 -9.93
N ALA A 173 -0.84 9.46 -8.73
CA ALA A 173 -2.27 9.63 -8.52
C ALA A 173 -2.75 11.04 -8.92
N PHE A 174 -1.98 12.06 -8.58
CA PHE A 174 -2.29 13.44 -8.99
C PHE A 174 -2.12 13.64 -10.50
N ASP A 175 -1.12 13.02 -11.13
CA ASP A 175 -0.97 13.02 -12.58
C ASP A 175 -2.18 12.37 -13.27
N ALA A 176 -2.60 11.20 -12.80
CA ALA A 176 -3.80 10.53 -13.32
C ALA A 176 -5.05 11.41 -13.16
N LEU A 177 -5.23 12.04 -12.00
CA LEU A 177 -6.36 12.96 -11.76
C LEU A 177 -6.30 14.20 -12.68
N SER A 178 -5.11 14.68 -13.02
CA SER A 178 -4.94 15.85 -13.90
C SER A 178 -5.49 15.61 -15.31
N ARG A 179 -5.51 14.35 -15.76
CA ARG A 179 -6.03 13.94 -17.08
C ARG A 179 -7.55 13.85 -17.14
N VAL A 180 -8.24 13.91 -15.99
CA VAL A 180 -9.70 13.84 -15.96
C VAL A 180 -10.30 15.21 -16.32
N GLU A 181 -11.16 15.22 -17.32
CA GLU A 181 -11.95 16.40 -17.68
C GLU A 181 -13.10 16.60 -16.68
N MET A 182 -12.99 17.62 -15.85
CA MET A 182 -13.99 17.99 -14.84
C MET A 182 -13.92 19.48 -14.54
N SER A 183 -14.96 20.03 -13.90
CA SER A 183 -14.92 21.41 -13.42
C SER A 183 -13.85 21.60 -12.33
N ASP A 184 -13.39 22.84 -12.17
CA ASP A 184 -12.39 23.17 -11.13
C ASP A 184 -12.92 22.86 -9.72
N GLU A 185 -14.21 23.10 -9.47
CA GLU A 185 -14.89 22.80 -8.21
C GLU A 185 -14.88 21.29 -7.92
N ALA A 186 -15.20 20.45 -8.91
CA ALA A 186 -15.14 19.00 -8.77
C ALA A 186 -13.70 18.53 -8.52
N ARG A 187 -12.72 19.09 -9.23
CA ARG A 187 -11.30 18.79 -9.07
C ARG A 187 -10.83 19.14 -7.65
N GLU A 188 -11.19 20.30 -7.15
CA GLU A 188 -10.83 20.70 -5.79
C GLU A 188 -11.43 19.75 -4.75
N ALA A 189 -12.68 19.34 -4.89
CA ALA A 189 -13.32 18.36 -4.01
C ALA A 189 -12.57 17.01 -4.02
N PHE A 190 -12.15 16.51 -5.19
CA PHE A 190 -11.32 15.30 -5.29
C PHE A 190 -9.96 15.48 -4.63
N VAL A 191 -9.27 16.59 -4.85
CA VAL A 191 -7.98 16.91 -4.24
C VAL A 191 -8.09 16.96 -2.72
N GLN A 192 -9.14 17.57 -2.16
CA GLN A 192 -9.37 17.61 -0.71
C GLN A 192 -9.62 16.20 -0.15
N LEU A 193 -10.39 15.37 -0.85
CA LEU A 193 -10.61 13.98 -0.46
C LEU A 193 -9.30 13.20 -0.44
N ILE A 194 -8.47 13.33 -1.48
CA ILE A 194 -7.16 12.68 -1.57
C ILE A 194 -6.25 13.13 -0.43
N LYS A 195 -6.15 14.45 -0.19
CA LYS A 195 -5.34 14.99 0.91
C LYS A 195 -5.78 14.48 2.27
N GLY A 196 -7.08 14.27 2.47
CA GLY A 196 -7.62 13.67 3.69
C GLY A 196 -7.23 12.20 3.88
N LEU A 197 -7.02 11.45 2.79
CA LEU A 197 -6.58 10.06 2.82
C LEU A 197 -5.06 9.94 2.98
N VAL A 198 -4.30 10.74 2.23
CA VAL A 198 -2.83 10.78 2.25
C VAL A 198 -2.30 11.47 3.52
N GLY A 199 -3.00 12.48 4.01
CA GLY A 199 -2.63 13.26 5.19
C GLY A 199 -3.00 12.61 6.52
N ARG A 200 -3.18 11.30 6.60
CA ARG A 200 -3.25 10.56 7.87
C ARG A 200 -1.93 10.74 8.61
N LYS A 201 -1.81 11.89 9.23
CA LYS A 201 -0.73 12.16 10.18
C LYS A 201 -1.04 11.43 11.47
N LYS A 202 -0.15 10.49 11.80
CA LYS A 202 0.46 10.31 13.12
C LYS A 202 -0.47 10.39 14.32
#